data_2774eed178e88cef46d495d440f17623
#
_entry.id   2774eed178e88cef46d495d440f17623
#
_cell.length_a   1.000
_cell.length_b   1.000
_cell.length_c   1.000
_cell.angle_alpha   90.00
_cell.angle_beta   90.00
_cell.angle_gamma   90.00
#
_symmetry.space_group_name_H-M   'P 1'
#
loop_
_entity.id
_entity.type
_entity.pdbx_description
1 polymer ?
#
loop_
_entity_poly.entity_id
_entity_poly.type
_entity_poly.pdbx_seq_one_letter_code
_entity_poly.pdbx_strand_id
1 'polypeptide(L)'
;MKDATDVISAKDLPNLSSFDWQDPFNFSDQLTEEERMLQESVRGFAQNELQPRILNAYRNATIEPEIFREMGALGLLGVTVPEEYGGLGEGYVAYGVVAREVERVDSGYRSMMSVQ
;
A
#
# COMPACT_ATOMS: atom_id res chain seq x y z
N MET A 1 14.26 -33.16 -22.35
CA MET A 1 14.06 -33.56 -20.95
C MET A 1 15.13 -32.84 -20.14
N LYS A 2 14.79 -31.69 -19.52
CA LYS A 2 15.75 -30.98 -18.66
C LYS A 2 15.76 -31.67 -17.31
N ASP A 3 16.96 -32.03 -16.84
CA ASP A 3 17.19 -32.68 -15.56
C ASP A 3 16.66 -31.80 -14.40
N ALA A 4 15.86 -32.45 -13.56
CA ALA A 4 15.21 -31.81 -12.39
C ALA A 4 16.15 -31.80 -11.16
N THR A 5 17.43 -31.50 -11.35
CA THR A 5 18.44 -31.48 -10.28
C THR A 5 19.29 -30.22 -10.30
N ASP A 6 18.69 -29.05 -10.60
CA ASP A 6 19.33 -27.79 -10.19
C ASP A 6 19.16 -27.67 -8.67
N VAL A 7 20.06 -28.33 -7.94
CA VAL A 7 20.19 -28.12 -6.48
C VAL A 7 20.66 -26.69 -6.28
N ILE A 8 19.76 -25.85 -5.74
CA ILE A 8 20.09 -24.48 -5.35
C ILE A 8 21.31 -24.56 -4.43
N SER A 9 22.42 -23.94 -4.84
CA SER A 9 23.64 -23.88 -4.04
C SER A 9 23.36 -23.12 -2.75
N ALA A 10 23.97 -23.52 -1.64
CA ALA A 10 23.86 -22.80 -0.38
C ALA A 10 24.35 -21.34 -0.46
N LYS A 11 25.07 -20.99 -1.53
CA LYS A 11 25.50 -19.60 -1.83
C LYS A 11 24.40 -18.75 -2.44
N ASP A 12 23.36 -19.40 -3.01
CA ASP A 12 22.24 -18.73 -3.65
C ASP A 12 21.04 -18.56 -2.70
N LEU A 13 21.18 -19.07 -1.45
CA LEU A 13 20.19 -18.87 -0.42
C LEU A 13 20.31 -17.42 0.15
N PRO A 14 19.19 -16.71 0.30
CA PRO A 14 19.20 -15.40 0.94
C PRO A 14 19.80 -15.49 2.33
N ASN A 15 20.60 -14.50 2.71
CA ASN A 15 21.18 -14.43 4.04
C ASN A 15 20.07 -14.23 5.08
N LEU A 16 19.66 -15.30 5.74
CA LEU A 16 18.59 -15.28 6.75
C LEU A 16 18.91 -14.42 7.97
N SER A 17 20.18 -13.97 8.14
CA SER A 17 20.56 -13.01 9.19
C SER A 17 20.09 -11.58 8.90
N SER A 18 19.62 -11.30 7.69
CA SER A 18 19.11 -10.00 7.26
C SER A 18 17.61 -10.01 6.97
N PHE A 19 16.85 -10.91 7.60
CA PHE A 19 15.41 -11.00 7.39
C PHE A 19 14.70 -9.70 7.81
N ASP A 20 14.02 -9.07 6.86
CA ASP A 20 13.25 -7.86 7.11
C ASP A 20 11.80 -8.21 7.47
N TRP A 21 11.44 -8.04 8.74
CA TRP A 21 10.10 -8.27 9.23
C TRP A 21 9.05 -7.30 8.68
N GLN A 22 9.48 -6.13 8.18
CA GLN A 22 8.57 -5.16 7.57
C GLN A 22 8.24 -5.50 6.12
N ASP A 23 9.15 -6.19 5.45
CA ASP A 23 8.97 -6.68 4.08
C ASP A 23 9.50 -8.11 3.92
N PRO A 24 8.85 -9.11 4.57
CA PRO A 24 9.34 -10.49 4.65
C PRO A 24 9.41 -11.20 3.29
N PHE A 25 8.71 -10.69 2.29
CA PHE A 25 8.71 -11.23 0.92
C PHE A 25 9.48 -10.37 -0.07
N ASN A 26 10.16 -9.34 0.42
CA ASN A 26 10.92 -8.41 -0.40
C ASN A 26 10.09 -7.78 -1.55
N PHE A 27 8.86 -7.42 -1.25
CA PHE A 27 7.95 -6.82 -2.23
C PHE A 27 8.45 -5.49 -2.77
N SER A 28 9.14 -4.73 -1.93
CA SER A 28 9.63 -3.41 -2.30
C SER A 28 10.60 -3.44 -3.48
N ASP A 29 11.36 -4.53 -3.63
CA ASP A 29 12.28 -4.68 -4.76
C ASP A 29 11.58 -4.98 -6.09
N GLN A 30 10.31 -5.39 -6.04
CA GLN A 30 9.51 -5.68 -7.23
C GLN A 30 8.75 -4.46 -7.75
N LEU A 31 8.67 -3.39 -6.95
CA LEU A 31 7.98 -2.16 -7.32
C LEU A 31 8.82 -1.31 -8.28
N THR A 32 8.16 -0.64 -9.21
CA THR A 32 8.80 0.41 -10.01
C THR A 32 9.14 1.61 -9.13
N GLU A 33 9.91 2.54 -9.66
CA GLU A 33 10.27 3.75 -8.93
C GLU A 33 9.04 4.62 -8.64
N GLU A 34 8.14 4.74 -9.61
CA GLU A 34 6.87 5.44 -9.47
C GLU A 34 5.99 4.81 -8.39
N GLU A 35 5.88 3.49 -8.37
CA GLU A 35 5.12 2.76 -7.35
C GLU A 35 5.72 2.92 -5.94
N ARG A 36 7.06 2.99 -5.83
CA ARG A 36 7.73 3.28 -4.55
C ARG A 36 7.47 4.71 -4.08
N MET A 37 7.55 5.68 -4.97
CA MET A 37 7.23 7.07 -4.65
C MET A 37 5.79 7.22 -4.18
N LEU A 38 4.86 6.55 -4.87
CA LEU A 38 3.45 6.50 -4.46
C LEU A 38 3.30 5.85 -3.08
N GLN A 39 3.99 4.73 -2.84
CA GLN A 39 3.99 4.05 -1.54
C GLN A 39 4.44 4.97 -0.41
N GLU A 40 5.55 5.67 -0.59
CA GLU A 40 6.10 6.59 0.42
C GLU A 40 5.14 7.75 0.70
N SER A 41 4.55 8.32 -0.33
CA SER A 41 3.57 9.39 -0.22
C SER A 41 2.34 8.95 0.57
N VAL A 42 1.77 7.81 0.21
CA VAL A 42 0.57 7.26 0.88
C VAL A 42 0.89 6.83 2.31
N ARG A 43 2.05 6.24 2.53
CA ARG A 43 2.51 5.90 3.89
C ARG A 43 2.63 7.14 4.76
N GLY A 44 3.21 8.22 4.22
CA GLY A 44 3.31 9.50 4.91
C GLY A 44 1.93 10.03 5.32
N PHE A 45 0.98 10.06 4.40
CA PHE A 45 -0.39 10.44 4.66
C PHE A 45 -1.04 9.53 5.72
N ALA A 46 -0.97 8.22 5.53
CA ALA A 46 -1.59 7.26 6.44
C ALA A 46 -1.07 7.38 7.88
N GLN A 47 0.25 7.51 8.05
CA GLN A 47 0.87 7.59 9.38
C GLN A 47 0.69 8.97 10.03
N ASN A 48 0.70 10.05 9.28
CA ASN A 48 0.63 11.40 9.83
C ASN A 48 -0.81 11.91 10.00
N GLU A 49 -1.72 11.50 9.12
CA GLU A 49 -3.09 12.01 9.10
C GLU A 49 -4.12 10.99 9.59
N LEU A 50 -4.02 9.72 9.18
CA LEU A 50 -5.00 8.71 9.56
C LEU A 50 -4.70 8.06 10.92
N GLN A 51 -3.46 7.67 11.16
CA GLN A 51 -3.05 6.99 12.39
C GLN A 51 -3.40 7.75 13.68
N PRO A 52 -3.22 9.08 13.78
CA PRO A 52 -3.60 9.82 14.98
C PRO A 52 -5.11 9.84 15.27
N ARG A 53 -5.94 9.69 14.24
CA ARG A 53 -7.41 9.81 14.33
C ARG A 53 -8.08 8.49 14.67
N ILE A 54 -7.48 7.33 14.29
CA ILE A 54 -8.18 6.05 14.32
C ILE A 54 -8.61 5.62 15.72
N LEU A 55 -7.79 5.83 16.73
CA LEU A 55 -8.11 5.39 18.08
C LEU A 55 -9.33 6.12 18.65
N ASN A 56 -9.42 7.41 18.41
CA ASN A 56 -10.57 8.22 18.83
C ASN A 56 -11.83 7.87 18.03
N ALA A 57 -11.70 7.70 16.72
CA ALA A 57 -12.78 7.26 15.84
C ALA A 57 -13.36 5.91 16.29
N TYR A 58 -12.48 4.94 16.58
CA TYR A 58 -12.87 3.62 17.05
C TYR A 58 -13.61 3.69 18.40
N ARG A 59 -13.06 4.43 19.38
CA ARG A 59 -13.66 4.56 20.71
C ARG A 59 -15.03 5.21 20.70
N ASN A 60 -15.27 6.15 19.81
CA ASN A 60 -16.51 6.91 19.74
C ASN A 60 -17.45 6.41 18.63
N ALA A 61 -17.08 5.33 17.93
CA ALA A 61 -17.82 4.81 16.77
C ALA A 61 -18.16 5.91 15.75
N THR A 62 -17.19 6.77 15.45
CA THR A 62 -17.32 7.91 14.53
C THR A 62 -16.39 7.75 13.34
N ILE A 63 -16.71 8.47 12.26
CA ILE A 63 -15.87 8.65 11.11
C ILE A 63 -15.91 10.12 10.71
N GLU A 64 -14.76 10.66 10.34
CA GLU A 64 -14.65 12.04 9.85
C GLU A 64 -14.81 12.05 8.33
N PRO A 65 -15.87 12.66 7.77
CA PRO A 65 -16.06 12.72 6.31
C PRO A 65 -14.93 13.42 5.55
N GLU A 66 -14.19 14.28 6.24
CA GLU A 66 -13.03 15.00 5.70
C GLU A 66 -11.95 14.06 5.21
N ILE A 67 -11.74 12.90 5.87
CA ILE A 67 -10.78 11.88 5.46
C ILE A 67 -11.03 11.44 4.01
N PHE A 68 -12.30 11.32 3.62
CA PHE A 68 -12.68 10.95 2.26
C PHE A 68 -12.24 12.00 1.23
N ARG A 69 -12.41 13.28 1.58
CA ARG A 69 -11.96 14.40 0.73
C ARG A 69 -10.44 14.47 0.64
N GLU A 70 -9.75 14.24 1.76
CA GLU A 70 -8.29 14.21 1.83
C GLU A 70 -7.73 13.07 0.94
N MET A 71 -8.31 11.87 1.02
CA MET A 71 -7.97 10.76 0.13
C MET A 71 -8.22 11.10 -1.34
N GLY A 72 -9.37 11.74 -1.64
CA GLY A 72 -9.71 12.19 -2.99
C GLY A 72 -8.73 13.22 -3.54
N ALA A 73 -8.32 14.19 -2.71
CA ALA A 73 -7.34 15.21 -3.10
C ALA A 73 -5.96 14.63 -3.43
N LEU A 74 -5.61 13.49 -2.82
CA LEU A 74 -4.38 12.74 -3.12
C LEU A 74 -4.55 11.74 -4.28
N GLY A 75 -5.72 11.67 -4.89
CA GLY A 75 -6.01 10.74 -5.98
C GLY A 75 -6.25 9.28 -5.54
N LEU A 76 -6.29 9.01 -4.24
CA LEU A 76 -6.38 7.63 -3.72
C LEU A 76 -7.74 6.96 -4.00
N LEU A 77 -8.76 7.74 -4.31
CA LEU A 77 -10.09 7.24 -4.68
C LEU A 77 -10.20 6.85 -6.16
N GLY A 78 -9.21 7.20 -6.97
CA GLY A 78 -9.22 6.96 -8.41
C GLY A 78 -7.86 6.51 -8.96
N VAL A 79 -7.14 5.65 -8.23
CA VAL A 79 -5.78 5.21 -8.61
C VAL A 79 -5.74 4.63 -10.02
N THR A 80 -6.70 3.77 -10.37
CA THR A 80 -6.77 3.10 -11.68
C THR A 80 -7.66 3.83 -12.70
N VAL A 81 -8.28 4.92 -12.32
CA VAL A 81 -9.11 5.74 -13.22
C VAL A 81 -8.18 6.53 -14.14
N PRO A 82 -8.44 6.57 -15.45
CA PRO A 82 -7.65 7.37 -16.39
C PRO A 82 -7.58 8.86 -16.00
N GLU A 83 -6.46 9.50 -16.28
CA GLU A 83 -6.23 10.92 -15.97
C GLU A 83 -7.28 11.84 -16.61
N GLU A 84 -7.77 11.51 -17.82
CA GLU A 84 -8.82 12.26 -18.51
C GLU A 84 -10.13 12.35 -17.71
N TYR A 85 -10.35 11.42 -16.77
CA TYR A 85 -11.50 11.41 -15.85
C TYR A 85 -11.13 11.85 -14.43
N GLY A 86 -9.93 12.39 -14.25
CA GLY A 86 -9.46 12.90 -12.96
C GLY A 86 -8.82 11.87 -12.04
N GLY A 87 -8.49 10.68 -12.53
CA GLY A 87 -7.77 9.64 -11.81
C GLY A 87 -6.25 9.78 -11.92
N LEU A 88 -5.53 8.85 -11.33
CA LEU A 88 -4.06 8.80 -11.43
C LEU A 88 -3.57 8.02 -12.66
N GLY A 89 -4.43 7.24 -13.33
CA GLY A 89 -4.06 6.45 -14.50
C GLY A 89 -3.09 5.31 -14.22
N GLU A 90 -2.95 4.90 -12.96
CA GLU A 90 -1.99 3.89 -12.52
C GLU A 90 -2.52 2.46 -12.69
N GLY A 91 -1.62 1.49 -12.54
CA GLY A 91 -1.96 0.07 -12.62
C GLY A 91 -2.51 -0.52 -11.31
N TYR A 92 -2.93 -1.79 -11.37
CA TYR A 92 -3.47 -2.49 -10.21
C TYR A 92 -2.43 -2.75 -9.10
N VAL A 93 -1.14 -2.81 -9.43
CA VAL A 93 -0.06 -2.92 -8.43
C VAL A 93 -0.02 -1.66 -7.59
N ALA A 94 -0.07 -0.49 -8.21
CA ALA A 94 -0.15 0.80 -7.53
C ALA A 94 -1.39 0.89 -6.63
N TYR A 95 -2.56 0.43 -7.12
CA TYR A 95 -3.77 0.33 -6.30
C TYR A 95 -3.56 -0.55 -5.06
N GLY A 96 -2.95 -1.72 -5.23
CA GLY A 96 -2.63 -2.63 -4.13
C GLY A 96 -1.67 -2.01 -3.11
N VAL A 97 -0.68 -1.26 -3.56
CA VAL A 97 0.26 -0.52 -2.71
C VAL A 97 -0.47 0.52 -1.87
N VAL A 98 -1.35 1.32 -2.49
CA VAL A 98 -2.18 2.31 -1.79
C VAL A 98 -3.06 1.63 -0.75
N ALA A 99 -3.78 0.58 -1.14
CA ALA A 99 -4.65 -0.17 -0.24
C ALA A 99 -3.88 -0.73 0.97
N ARG A 100 -2.69 -1.27 0.74
CA ARG A 100 -1.83 -1.82 1.80
C ARG A 100 -1.41 -0.77 2.83
N GLU A 101 -1.00 0.42 2.39
CA GLU A 101 -0.56 1.47 3.31
C GLU A 101 -1.72 2.04 4.14
N VAL A 102 -2.91 2.16 3.57
CA VAL A 102 -4.12 2.57 4.31
C VAL A 102 -4.58 1.45 5.26
N GLU A 103 -4.56 0.18 4.82
CA GLU A 103 -4.91 -0.99 5.65
C GLU A 103 -4.02 -1.12 6.88
N ARG A 104 -2.75 -0.70 6.81
CA ARG A 104 -1.83 -0.68 7.97
C ARG A 104 -2.35 0.16 9.12
N VAL A 105 -3.18 1.16 8.84
CA VAL A 105 -3.81 1.99 9.86
C VAL A 105 -5.12 1.36 10.31
N ASP A 106 -6.02 1.11 9.36
CA ASP A 106 -7.34 0.56 9.66
C ASP A 106 -8.04 0.00 8.43
N SER A 107 -8.64 -1.18 8.59
CA SER A 107 -9.43 -1.84 7.54
C SER A 107 -10.68 -1.05 7.16
N GLY A 108 -11.27 -0.31 8.08
CA GLY A 108 -12.43 0.54 7.81
C GLY A 108 -12.09 1.68 6.85
N TYR A 109 -10.96 2.35 7.07
CA TYR A 109 -10.48 3.37 6.15
C TYR A 109 -10.16 2.81 4.77
N ARG A 110 -9.50 1.64 4.71
CA ARG A 110 -9.25 0.98 3.43
C ARG A 110 -10.55 0.57 2.73
N SER A 111 -11.53 0.03 3.44
CA SER A 111 -12.83 -0.31 2.88
C SER A 111 -13.57 0.92 2.35
N MET A 112 -13.55 2.02 3.09
CA MET A 112 -14.12 3.29 2.65
C MET A 112 -13.47 3.78 1.34
N MET A 113 -12.15 3.63 1.22
CA MET A 113 -11.41 4.00 0.01
C MET A 113 -11.80 3.14 -1.20
N SER A 114 -12.05 1.85 -1.00
CA SER A 114 -12.18 0.87 -2.09
C SER A 114 -13.62 0.50 -2.48
N VAL A 115 -14.62 0.87 -1.71
CA VAL A 115 -16.03 0.47 -1.87
C VAL A 115 -16.95 1.68 -2.11
N GLN A 116 -16.51 2.61 -2.89
CA GLN A 116 -17.24 3.82 -3.26
C GLN A 116 -17.98 3.67 -4.60
#